data_152892374cfde42b3b496cc2686e9b2b
#
_entry.id   152892374cfde42b3b496cc2686e9b2b
#
_cell.length_a   1.000
_cell.length_b   1.000
_cell.length_c   1.000
_cell.angle_alpha   90.00
_cell.angle_beta   90.00
_cell.angle_gamma   90.00
#
_symmetry.space_group_name_H-M   'P 1'
#
loop_
_entity.id
_entity.type
_entity.pdbx_description
1 polymer ?
#
loop_
_entity_poly.entity_id
_entity_poly.type
_entity_poly.pdbx_seq_one_letter_code
_entity_poly.pdbx_strand_id
1 'polypeptide(L)'
;LKYMESWAQSERNLVNKAILHSLLAYEYADLMRKNRRVLLSRTLLTVDEVPEDIREWSISQFVDKIDRCNRASLQDSIRLLNTSAEQYVPFVVLEDGSWFYGHDMYHLLVSRAVDAYRQLDGFSVDSLVQTRIERIYLDMMNAYRHRAGSEDAMLLCSLDYWNWKLTGGISQQPY
;
A
#
# COMPACT_ATOMS: atom_id res chain seq x y z
N LEU A 1 2.51 14.04 -10.24
CA LEU A 1 2.78 13.69 -8.83
C LEU A 1 2.79 14.92 -7.94
N LYS A 2 3.57 15.98 -8.20
CA LYS A 2 3.62 17.21 -7.36
C LYS A 2 2.23 17.82 -7.08
N TYR A 3 1.34 17.87 -8.08
CA TYR A 3 -0.04 18.34 -7.90
C TYR A 3 -0.83 17.43 -6.93
N MET A 4 -0.72 16.11 -7.08
CA MET A 4 -1.41 15.16 -6.21
C MET A 4 -0.89 15.23 -4.77
N GLU A 5 0.42 15.46 -4.59
CA GLU A 5 1.01 15.67 -3.25
C GLU A 5 0.45 16.93 -2.58
N SER A 6 0.40 18.04 -3.32
CA SER A 6 -0.19 19.29 -2.82
C SER A 6 -1.66 19.10 -2.45
N TRP A 7 -2.41 18.36 -3.28
CA TRP A 7 -3.80 18.02 -2.96
C TRP A 7 -3.91 17.15 -1.71
N ALA A 8 -3.12 16.09 -1.59
CA ALA A 8 -3.11 15.24 -0.38
C ALA A 8 -2.76 16.03 0.90
N GLN A 9 -1.89 17.05 0.80
CA GLN A 9 -1.56 17.91 1.93
C GLN A 9 -2.73 18.81 2.34
N SER A 10 -3.44 19.39 1.36
CA SER A 10 -4.53 20.32 1.59
C SER A 10 -5.90 19.66 1.86
N GLU A 11 -6.05 18.37 1.55
CA GLU A 11 -7.30 17.63 1.73
C GLU A 11 -7.68 17.53 3.22
N ARG A 12 -8.91 17.93 3.53
CA ARG A 12 -9.45 17.95 4.91
C ARG A 12 -10.20 16.69 5.26
N ASN A 13 -10.84 16.05 4.27
CA ASN A 13 -11.50 14.77 4.49
C ASN A 13 -10.44 13.67 4.65
N LEU A 14 -10.41 13.04 5.82
CA LEU A 14 -9.37 12.06 6.17
C LEU A 14 -9.43 10.81 5.29
N VAL A 15 -10.62 10.39 4.83
CA VAL A 15 -10.75 9.23 3.93
C VAL A 15 -10.24 9.59 2.53
N ASN A 16 -10.63 10.75 1.99
CA ASN A 16 -10.10 11.22 0.71
C ASN A 16 -8.59 11.39 0.76
N LYS A 17 -8.06 11.91 1.85
CA LYS A 17 -6.63 12.03 2.09
C LYS A 17 -5.93 10.67 2.09
N ALA A 18 -6.52 9.67 2.74
CA ALA A 18 -6.01 8.29 2.74
C ALA A 18 -6.00 7.70 1.32
N ILE A 19 -7.06 7.91 0.55
CA ILE A 19 -7.13 7.50 -0.86
C ILE A 19 -6.02 8.16 -1.69
N LEU A 20 -5.83 9.47 -1.54
CA LEU A 20 -4.78 10.20 -2.25
C LEU A 20 -3.37 9.69 -1.90
N HIS A 21 -3.12 9.37 -0.63
CA HIS A 21 -1.86 8.75 -0.22
C HIS A 21 -1.68 7.34 -0.82
N SER A 22 -2.74 6.53 -0.89
CA SER A 22 -2.71 5.22 -1.56
C SER A 22 -2.40 5.34 -3.05
N LEU A 23 -3.02 6.32 -3.73
CA LEU A 23 -2.74 6.61 -5.14
C LEU A 23 -1.28 7.05 -5.35
N LEU A 24 -0.78 7.94 -4.49
CA LEU A 24 0.62 8.37 -4.53
C LEU A 24 1.59 7.20 -4.35
N ALA A 25 1.34 6.31 -3.38
CA ALA A 25 2.17 5.13 -3.17
C ALA A 25 2.24 4.25 -4.42
N TYR A 26 1.09 4.00 -5.05
CA TYR A 26 1.01 3.22 -6.28
C TYR A 26 1.75 3.88 -7.44
N GLU A 27 1.55 5.17 -7.66
CA GLU A 27 2.18 5.91 -8.75
C GLU A 27 3.71 5.99 -8.60
N TYR A 28 4.21 6.14 -7.37
CA TYR A 28 5.65 6.09 -7.10
C TYR A 28 6.23 4.69 -7.31
N ALA A 29 5.50 3.64 -6.90
CA ALA A 29 5.92 2.26 -7.13
C ALA A 29 5.93 1.90 -8.62
N ASP A 30 4.90 2.29 -9.37
CA ASP A 30 4.84 2.09 -10.82
C ASP A 30 5.95 2.85 -11.57
N LEU A 31 6.21 4.12 -11.17
CA LEU A 31 7.30 4.89 -11.73
C LEU A 31 8.67 4.25 -11.46
N MET A 32 8.88 3.77 -10.25
CA MET A 32 10.09 3.03 -9.87
C MET A 32 10.24 1.76 -10.71
N ARG A 33 9.19 0.96 -10.86
CA ARG A 33 9.16 -0.25 -11.67
C ARG A 33 9.45 0.05 -13.15
N LYS A 34 8.83 1.06 -13.74
CA LYS A 34 9.05 1.49 -15.14
C LYS A 34 10.49 1.91 -15.41
N ASN A 35 11.15 2.49 -14.40
CA ASN A 35 12.54 2.98 -14.51
C ASN A 35 13.57 2.00 -13.92
N ARG A 36 13.19 0.74 -13.66
CA ARG A 36 14.02 -0.26 -12.97
C ARG A 36 15.44 -0.35 -13.52
N ARG A 37 15.61 -0.44 -14.84
CA ARG A 37 16.93 -0.58 -15.47
C ARG A 37 17.85 0.61 -15.13
N VAL A 38 17.32 1.82 -15.21
CA VAL A 38 18.06 3.05 -14.91
C VAL A 38 18.41 3.11 -13.43
N LEU A 39 17.45 2.78 -12.54
CA LEU A 39 17.66 2.81 -11.10
C LEU A 39 18.71 1.79 -10.63
N LEU A 40 18.68 0.57 -11.16
CA LEU A 40 19.66 -0.47 -10.83
C LEU A 40 21.05 -0.19 -11.40
N SER A 41 21.18 0.58 -12.48
CA SER A 41 22.49 0.94 -13.06
C SER A 41 23.14 2.13 -12.37
N ARG A 42 22.42 2.87 -11.52
CA ARG A 42 22.98 4.00 -10.78
C ARG A 42 23.88 3.52 -9.67
N THR A 43 25.09 4.05 -9.62
CA THR A 43 25.95 3.91 -8.44
C THR A 43 25.24 4.55 -7.25
N LEU A 44 25.27 3.88 -6.10
CA LEU A 44 24.70 4.39 -4.84
C LEU A 44 25.47 5.66 -4.42
N LEU A 45 25.07 6.79 -4.98
CA LEU A 45 25.47 8.08 -4.43
C LEU A 45 24.53 8.33 -3.23
N THR A 46 25.10 8.27 -2.05
CA THR A 46 24.44 8.74 -0.82
C THR A 46 24.35 10.26 -0.91
N VAL A 47 23.25 10.75 -1.44
CA VAL A 47 22.93 12.18 -1.40
C VAL A 47 22.04 12.38 -0.16
N ASP A 48 22.52 13.15 0.80
CA ASP A 48 21.78 13.44 2.04
C ASP A 48 20.48 14.23 1.79
N GLU A 49 20.38 14.92 0.66
CA GLU A 49 19.21 15.68 0.24
C GLU A 49 18.42 14.96 -0.85
N VAL A 50 17.07 15.01 -0.75
CA VAL A 50 16.19 14.46 -1.77
C VAL A 50 16.14 15.44 -2.94
N PRO A 51 16.59 15.07 -4.16
CA PRO A 51 16.53 15.93 -5.31
C PRO A 51 15.12 16.41 -5.63
N GLU A 52 14.99 17.65 -6.12
CA GLU A 52 13.69 18.15 -6.60
C GLU A 52 13.17 17.40 -7.83
N ASP A 53 14.08 16.96 -8.68
CA ASP A 53 13.74 16.17 -9.86
C ASP A 53 13.66 14.68 -9.49
N ILE A 54 12.46 14.14 -9.55
CA ILE A 54 12.20 12.72 -9.27
C ILE A 54 13.02 11.77 -10.16
N ARG A 55 13.47 12.24 -11.33
CA ARG A 55 14.33 11.45 -12.22
C ARG A 55 15.72 11.22 -11.65
N GLU A 56 16.12 11.99 -10.65
CA GLU A 56 17.42 11.87 -9.96
C GLU A 56 17.33 11.02 -8.70
N TRP A 57 16.13 10.63 -8.29
CA TRP A 57 15.92 9.86 -7.07
C TRP A 57 16.62 8.50 -7.11
N SER A 58 17.16 8.11 -5.97
CA SER A 58 17.69 6.78 -5.71
C SER A 58 16.58 5.78 -5.37
N ILE A 59 16.90 4.49 -5.39
CA ILE A 59 16.00 3.40 -4.94
C ILE A 59 15.51 3.69 -3.52
N SER A 60 16.40 4.05 -2.59
CA SER A 60 16.03 4.31 -1.19
C SER A 60 15.02 5.46 -1.06
N GLN A 61 15.20 6.55 -1.83
CA GLN A 61 14.29 7.68 -1.80
C GLN A 61 12.88 7.33 -2.32
N PHE A 62 12.80 6.51 -3.38
CA PHE A 62 11.52 5.97 -3.84
C PHE A 62 10.87 5.09 -2.78
N VAL A 63 11.61 4.13 -2.22
CA VAL A 63 11.13 3.20 -1.20
C VAL A 63 10.62 3.94 0.03
N ASP A 64 11.37 4.92 0.53
CA ASP A 64 10.97 5.75 1.67
C ASP A 64 9.68 6.54 1.38
N LYS A 65 9.54 7.04 0.16
CA LYS A 65 8.35 7.77 -0.25
C LYS A 65 7.13 6.87 -0.32
N ILE A 66 7.27 5.70 -0.94
CA ILE A 66 6.21 4.68 -1.04
C ILE A 66 5.79 4.23 0.36
N ASP A 67 6.75 3.91 1.24
CA ASP A 67 6.48 3.51 2.62
C ASP A 67 5.71 4.59 3.39
N ARG A 68 6.15 5.84 3.31
CA ARG A 68 5.45 6.96 3.96
C ARG A 68 4.02 7.12 3.46
N CYS A 69 3.82 7.04 2.15
CA CYS A 69 2.49 7.17 1.56
C CYS A 69 1.58 6.00 1.96
N ASN A 70 2.05 4.76 1.91
CA ASN A 70 1.28 3.59 2.36
C ASN A 70 0.89 3.70 3.83
N ARG A 71 1.82 4.06 4.72
CA ARG A 71 1.51 4.24 6.14
C ARG A 71 0.50 5.36 6.38
N ALA A 72 0.63 6.47 5.66
CA ALA A 72 -0.32 7.58 5.76
C ALA A 72 -1.73 7.19 5.26
N SER A 73 -1.82 6.33 4.25
CA SER A 73 -3.11 5.83 3.75
C SER A 73 -3.83 4.90 4.73
N LEU A 74 -3.12 4.22 5.62
CA LEU A 74 -3.68 3.26 6.58
C LEU A 74 -3.76 3.78 8.02
N GLN A 75 -3.39 5.03 8.25
CA GLN A 75 -3.22 5.58 9.61
C GLN A 75 -4.51 5.58 10.44
N ASP A 76 -5.66 5.90 9.85
CA ASP A 76 -6.96 5.98 10.54
C ASP A 76 -7.84 4.75 10.22
N SER A 77 -7.36 3.57 10.65
CA SER A 77 -8.04 2.30 10.38
C SER A 77 -9.49 2.27 10.86
N ILE A 78 -9.79 2.88 12.03
CA ILE A 78 -11.15 2.90 12.58
C ILE A 78 -12.10 3.66 11.65
N ARG A 79 -11.71 4.80 11.14
CA ARG A 79 -12.52 5.57 10.20
C ARG A 79 -12.69 4.84 8.87
N LEU A 80 -11.62 4.24 8.36
CA LEU A 80 -11.63 3.49 7.11
C LEU A 80 -12.54 2.25 7.20
N LEU A 81 -12.52 1.51 8.32
CA LEU A 81 -13.42 0.39 8.59
C LEU A 81 -14.91 0.81 8.62
N ASN A 82 -15.20 2.04 9.05
CA ASN A 82 -16.55 2.58 9.13
C ASN A 82 -16.99 3.34 7.86
N THR A 83 -16.17 3.35 6.83
CA THR A 83 -16.49 4.00 5.55
C THR A 83 -16.66 2.93 4.47
N SER A 84 -17.87 2.87 3.86
CA SER A 84 -18.13 1.96 2.73
C SER A 84 -17.42 2.45 1.47
N ALA A 85 -16.71 1.55 0.80
CA ALA A 85 -16.11 1.80 -0.51
C ALA A 85 -17.16 2.00 -1.61
N GLU A 86 -18.41 1.54 -1.39
CA GLU A 86 -19.54 1.75 -2.31
C GLU A 86 -19.82 3.23 -2.58
N GLN A 87 -19.52 4.11 -1.62
CA GLN A 87 -19.66 5.56 -1.77
C GLN A 87 -18.76 6.14 -2.87
N TYR A 88 -17.77 5.38 -3.31
CA TYR A 88 -16.76 5.79 -4.31
C TYR A 88 -16.95 5.13 -5.67
N VAL A 89 -18.03 4.35 -5.86
CA VAL A 89 -18.41 3.83 -7.19
C VAL A 89 -18.85 5.02 -8.08
N PRO A 90 -18.45 5.12 -9.36
CA PRO A 90 -17.73 4.10 -10.15
C PRO A 90 -16.18 4.21 -10.11
N PHE A 91 -15.59 5.06 -9.29
CA PHE A 91 -14.12 5.22 -9.20
C PHE A 91 -13.42 4.04 -8.53
N VAL A 92 -14.17 3.27 -7.75
CA VAL A 92 -13.73 2.03 -7.10
C VAL A 92 -14.50 0.87 -7.71
N VAL A 93 -13.78 -0.18 -8.08
CA VAL A 93 -14.36 -1.46 -8.48
C VAL A 93 -14.39 -2.37 -7.26
N LEU A 94 -15.57 -2.86 -6.92
CA LEU A 94 -15.76 -3.82 -5.83
C LEU A 94 -15.61 -5.23 -6.39
N GLU A 95 -14.62 -5.97 -5.92
CA GLU A 95 -14.42 -7.37 -6.29
C GLU A 95 -15.39 -8.29 -5.54
N ASP A 96 -15.70 -9.46 -6.09
CA ASP A 96 -16.69 -10.40 -5.55
C ASP A 96 -16.39 -10.82 -4.09
N GLY A 97 -15.14 -10.89 -3.68
CA GLY A 97 -14.75 -11.23 -2.31
C GLY A 97 -14.83 -10.08 -1.31
N SER A 98 -15.03 -8.84 -1.76
CA SER A 98 -14.99 -7.66 -0.89
C SER A 98 -16.16 -7.57 0.11
N TRP A 99 -17.26 -8.27 -0.15
CA TRP A 99 -18.42 -8.30 0.74
C TRP A 99 -18.11 -8.96 2.09
N PHE A 100 -17.19 -9.91 2.17
CA PHE A 100 -16.75 -10.51 3.44
C PHE A 100 -16.15 -9.48 4.40
N TYR A 101 -15.56 -8.42 3.85
CA TYR A 101 -15.00 -7.28 4.59
C TYR A 101 -16.02 -6.13 4.72
N GLY A 102 -17.30 -6.36 4.38
CA GLY A 102 -18.35 -5.35 4.42
C GLY A 102 -18.12 -4.19 3.45
N HIS A 103 -17.42 -4.42 2.35
CA HIS A 103 -17.00 -3.39 1.37
C HIS A 103 -16.36 -2.17 2.02
N ASP A 104 -15.62 -2.36 3.13
CA ASP A 104 -15.02 -1.23 3.82
C ASP A 104 -13.81 -0.67 3.07
N MET A 105 -13.54 0.60 3.31
CA MET A 105 -12.42 1.31 2.70
C MET A 105 -11.05 0.80 3.22
N TYR A 106 -11.01 0.24 4.43
CA TYR A 106 -9.76 -0.26 5.01
C TYR A 106 -9.21 -1.45 4.24
N HIS A 107 -10.05 -2.46 3.95
CA HIS A 107 -9.67 -3.60 3.11
C HIS A 107 -9.14 -3.16 1.74
N LEU A 108 -9.86 -2.24 1.09
CA LEU A 108 -9.45 -1.71 -0.21
C LEU A 108 -8.04 -1.08 -0.16
N LEU A 109 -7.80 -0.21 0.83
CA LEU A 109 -6.52 0.48 0.93
C LEU A 109 -5.39 -0.44 1.39
N VAL A 110 -5.67 -1.44 2.23
CA VAL A 110 -4.72 -2.51 2.60
C VAL A 110 -4.30 -3.30 1.36
N SER A 111 -5.24 -3.78 0.55
CA SER A 111 -4.94 -4.51 -0.68
C SER A 111 -4.03 -3.70 -1.61
N ARG A 112 -4.35 -2.43 -1.82
CA ARG A 112 -3.52 -1.51 -2.61
C ARG A 112 -2.13 -1.29 -2.03
N ALA A 113 -2.00 -1.21 -0.70
CA ALA A 113 -0.70 -1.04 -0.05
C ALA A 113 0.18 -2.29 -0.22
N VAL A 114 -0.39 -3.48 -0.06
CA VAL A 114 0.31 -4.75 -0.32
C VAL A 114 0.77 -4.81 -1.78
N ASP A 115 -0.07 -4.45 -2.74
CA ASP A 115 0.29 -4.45 -4.16
C ASP A 115 1.40 -3.43 -4.47
N ALA A 116 1.36 -2.24 -3.86
CA ALA A 116 2.43 -1.26 -4.02
C ALA A 116 3.78 -1.79 -3.50
N TYR A 117 3.79 -2.49 -2.34
CA TYR A 117 5.01 -3.13 -1.84
C TYR A 117 5.49 -4.28 -2.73
N ARG A 118 4.60 -5.09 -3.29
CA ARG A 118 4.96 -6.17 -4.24
C ARG A 118 5.64 -5.64 -5.51
N GLN A 119 5.32 -4.42 -5.95
CA GLN A 119 6.01 -3.79 -7.07
C GLN A 119 7.49 -3.47 -6.80
N LEU A 120 7.92 -3.50 -5.54
CA LEU A 120 9.32 -3.29 -5.14
C LEU A 120 10.18 -4.57 -5.27
N ASP A 121 9.58 -5.68 -5.67
CA ASP A 121 10.30 -6.95 -5.89
C ASP A 121 11.48 -6.77 -6.86
N GLY A 122 12.62 -7.37 -6.51
CA GLY A 122 13.85 -7.31 -7.29
C GLY A 122 14.62 -5.98 -7.21
N PHE A 123 14.29 -5.09 -6.26
CA PHE A 123 15.10 -3.90 -5.95
C PHE A 123 16.02 -4.09 -4.73
N SER A 124 16.21 -5.33 -4.26
CA SER A 124 17.03 -5.68 -3.09
C SER A 124 16.52 -5.05 -1.78
N VAL A 125 15.21 -4.91 -1.65
CA VAL A 125 14.53 -4.37 -0.46
C VAL A 125 13.58 -5.39 0.19
N ASP A 126 13.78 -6.67 -0.10
CA ASP A 126 12.85 -7.76 0.25
C ASP A 126 12.58 -7.83 1.76
N SER A 127 13.59 -7.65 2.59
CA SER A 127 13.44 -7.65 4.06
C SER A 127 12.49 -6.54 4.54
N LEU A 128 12.60 -5.34 3.97
CA LEU A 128 11.69 -4.23 4.27
C LEU A 128 10.26 -4.58 3.82
N VAL A 129 10.12 -5.05 2.58
CA VAL A 129 8.83 -5.39 1.98
C VAL A 129 8.13 -6.46 2.81
N GLN A 130 8.83 -7.55 3.16
CA GLN A 130 8.28 -8.61 4.00
C GLN A 130 7.83 -8.09 5.36
N THR A 131 8.67 -7.30 6.03
CA THR A 131 8.33 -6.72 7.33
C THR A 131 7.09 -5.82 7.25
N ARG A 132 6.96 -5.02 6.18
CA ARG A 132 5.81 -4.12 6.00
C ARG A 132 4.52 -4.89 5.69
N ILE A 133 4.56 -5.86 4.80
CA ILE A 133 3.40 -6.69 4.46
C ILE A 133 2.95 -7.49 5.69
N GLU A 134 3.88 -8.09 6.43
CA GLU A 134 3.56 -8.79 7.67
C GLU A 134 2.84 -7.88 8.66
N ARG A 135 3.39 -6.67 8.86
CA ARG A 135 2.77 -5.69 9.77
C ARG A 135 1.36 -5.31 9.34
N ILE A 136 1.14 -5.09 8.05
CA ILE A 136 -0.18 -4.77 7.50
C ILE A 136 -1.19 -5.88 7.82
N TYR A 137 -0.83 -7.15 7.59
CA TYR A 137 -1.72 -8.28 7.90
C TYR A 137 -2.03 -8.38 9.40
N LEU A 138 -1.03 -8.19 10.26
CA LEU A 138 -1.22 -8.23 11.72
C LEU A 138 -2.12 -7.08 12.20
N ASP A 139 -1.92 -5.88 11.69
CA ASP A 139 -2.75 -4.71 12.02
C ASP A 139 -4.18 -4.90 11.49
N MET A 140 -4.36 -5.49 10.30
CA MET A 140 -5.66 -5.81 9.72
C MET A 140 -6.41 -6.85 10.55
N MET A 141 -5.77 -7.96 10.91
CA MET A 141 -6.38 -8.97 11.79
C MET A 141 -6.79 -8.37 13.13
N ASN A 142 -5.94 -7.51 13.71
CA ASN A 142 -6.25 -6.84 14.96
C ASN A 142 -7.45 -5.89 14.83
N ALA A 143 -7.54 -5.15 13.73
CA ALA A 143 -8.64 -4.23 13.45
C ALA A 143 -9.99 -4.98 13.34
N TYR A 144 -10.04 -6.06 12.58
CA TYR A 144 -11.27 -6.87 12.45
C TYR A 144 -11.62 -7.64 13.71
N ARG A 145 -10.65 -8.08 14.50
CA ARG A 145 -10.91 -8.74 15.81
C ARG A 145 -11.69 -7.85 16.76
N HIS A 146 -11.48 -6.54 16.71
CA HIS A 146 -12.13 -5.58 17.59
C HIS A 146 -13.41 -4.95 16.99
N ARG A 147 -13.80 -5.37 15.79
CA ARG A 147 -15.00 -4.91 15.11
C ARG A 147 -16.10 -5.98 15.21
N ALA A 148 -17.21 -5.66 15.85
CA ALA A 148 -18.34 -6.58 15.95
C ALA A 148 -18.88 -6.95 14.56
N GLY A 149 -19.20 -8.25 14.34
CA GLY A 149 -19.74 -8.75 13.07
C GLY A 149 -18.69 -8.85 11.95
N SER A 150 -17.41 -8.92 12.30
CA SER A 150 -16.31 -9.06 11.33
C SER A 150 -15.54 -10.38 11.49
N GLU A 151 -16.18 -11.41 12.01
CA GLU A 151 -15.57 -12.72 12.25
C GLU A 151 -15.06 -13.35 10.95
N ASP A 152 -15.87 -13.28 9.88
CA ASP A 152 -15.50 -13.79 8.56
C ASP A 152 -14.32 -13.01 7.96
N ALA A 153 -14.33 -11.69 8.09
CA ALA A 153 -13.23 -10.83 7.64
C ALA A 153 -11.93 -11.16 8.37
N MET A 154 -11.99 -11.36 9.69
CA MET A 154 -10.84 -11.74 10.50
C MET A 154 -10.30 -13.11 10.11
N LEU A 155 -11.18 -14.09 9.84
CA LEU A 155 -10.78 -15.42 9.40
C LEU A 155 -10.10 -15.38 8.04
N LEU A 156 -10.67 -14.70 7.06
CA LEU A 156 -10.11 -14.57 5.72
C LEU A 156 -8.75 -13.85 5.74
N CYS A 157 -8.65 -12.75 6.48
CA CYS A 157 -7.38 -12.05 6.66
C CYS A 157 -6.29 -12.96 7.28
N SER A 158 -6.69 -13.83 8.22
CA SER A 158 -5.78 -14.81 8.82
C SER A 158 -5.34 -15.86 7.80
N LEU A 159 -6.24 -16.32 6.94
CA LEU A 159 -5.92 -17.26 5.85
C LEU A 159 -4.96 -16.63 4.83
N ASP A 160 -5.21 -15.39 4.44
CA ASP A 160 -4.34 -14.63 3.52
C ASP A 160 -2.95 -14.41 4.11
N TYR A 161 -2.88 -14.08 5.40
CA TYR A 161 -1.60 -13.95 6.13
C TYR A 161 -0.82 -15.26 6.10
N TRP A 162 -1.45 -16.39 6.48
CA TRP A 162 -0.77 -17.68 6.49
C TRP A 162 -0.39 -18.18 5.12
N ASN A 163 -1.24 -17.95 4.11
CA ASN A 163 -0.92 -18.26 2.72
C ASN A 163 0.31 -17.48 2.25
N TRP A 164 0.33 -16.17 2.51
CA TRP A 164 1.50 -15.34 2.20
C TRP A 164 2.76 -15.82 2.93
N LYS A 165 2.66 -16.17 4.21
CA LYS A 165 3.79 -16.70 5.02
C LYS A 165 4.33 -18.01 4.45
N LEU A 166 3.47 -18.94 4.08
CA LEU A 166 3.83 -20.26 3.56
C LEU A 166 4.42 -20.21 2.17
N THR A 167 3.98 -19.27 1.35
CA THR A 167 4.55 -19.06 0.00
C THR A 167 5.87 -18.28 0.04
N GLY A 168 6.40 -17.99 1.23
CA GLY A 168 7.66 -17.28 1.44
C GLY A 168 7.61 -15.81 1.12
N GLY A 169 6.41 -15.24 0.99
CA GLY A 169 6.22 -13.84 0.57
C GLY A 169 6.69 -13.56 -0.86
N ILE A 170 7.15 -14.58 -1.56
CA ILE A 170 7.64 -14.47 -2.93
C ILE A 170 6.43 -14.50 -3.86
N SER A 171 6.33 -13.50 -4.70
CA SER A 171 5.41 -13.49 -5.85
C SER A 171 5.63 -14.77 -6.67
N GLN A 172 4.67 -15.70 -6.63
CA GLN A 172 4.57 -16.68 -7.71
C GLN A 172 4.16 -15.90 -8.95
N GLN A 173 5.11 -15.56 -9.80
CA GLN A 173 4.78 -15.18 -11.16
C GLN A 173 4.13 -16.41 -11.81
N PRO A 174 2.92 -16.33 -12.34
CA PRO A 174 2.42 -17.38 -13.22
C PRO A 174 3.34 -17.40 -14.44
N TYR A 175 3.85 -18.57 -14.73
CA TYR A 175 4.60 -18.85 -15.95
C TYR A 175 3.73 -18.65 -17.18
#